data_7a1c1b5ba76d93ee18bf4c25f095c5d1
#
_entry.id   7a1c1b5ba76d93ee18bf4c25f095c5d1
#
_cell.length_a   1.000
_cell.length_b   1.000
_cell.length_c   1.000
_cell.angle_alpha   90.00
_cell.angle_beta   90.00
_cell.angle_gamma   90.00
#
_symmetry.space_group_name_H-M   'P 1'
#
loop_
_entity.id
_entity.type
_entity.pdbx_description
1 polymer ?
#
loop_
_entity_poly.entity_id
_entity_poly.type
_entity_poly.pdbx_seq_one_letter_code
_entity_poly.pdbx_strand_id
1 'polypeptide(L)'
;AREMLTGDLGVGRVIARPFIGTWPNYERTIRRHDFSLAPPRQTVLDALKAEGKDVIGVGKIYDIFEGQGVTETYPNQGNEKNMEKTIEIQKKEFDGLCYVNLVDGDMIYGHRRDIAGYAGALTQFDKQLGEFLANMRDDDMLMITADHGCDPGYTGTDHTREYVPCLIYGKEIKAGVNL
;
A
#
# COMPACT_ATOMS: atom_id res chain seq x y z
N ALA A 1 -21.63 -2.19 -13.30
CA ALA A 1 -20.76 -1.03 -13.60
C ALA A 1 -19.40 -1.47 -14.10
N ARG A 2 -18.67 -2.38 -13.39
CA ARG A 2 -17.31 -2.79 -13.81
C ARG A 2 -17.24 -3.34 -15.24
N GLU A 3 -18.19 -4.18 -15.61
CA GLU A 3 -18.29 -4.77 -16.96
C GLU A 3 -18.55 -3.74 -18.07
N MET A 4 -19.19 -2.63 -17.72
CA MET A 4 -19.53 -1.55 -18.66
C MET A 4 -18.41 -0.51 -18.80
N LEU A 5 -17.61 -0.32 -17.75
CA LEU A 5 -16.58 0.71 -17.66
C LEU A 5 -15.21 0.13 -18.07
N THR A 6 -15.11 -0.31 -19.32
CA THR A 6 -13.92 -0.91 -19.95
C THR A 6 -13.53 -0.15 -21.21
N GLY A 7 -12.37 -0.45 -21.79
CA GLY A 7 -11.86 0.23 -22.97
C GLY A 7 -11.73 1.75 -22.75
N ASP A 8 -12.23 2.54 -23.70
CA ASP A 8 -12.17 4.02 -23.66
C ASP A 8 -12.95 4.63 -22.49
N LEU A 9 -13.93 3.90 -21.95
CA LEU A 9 -14.68 4.28 -20.75
C LEU A 9 -14.09 3.66 -19.46
N GLY A 10 -12.92 3.06 -19.56
CA GLY A 10 -12.27 2.36 -18.47
C GLY A 10 -11.90 3.29 -17.32
N VAL A 11 -12.37 2.94 -16.10
CA VAL A 11 -11.93 3.57 -14.86
C VAL A 11 -11.13 2.55 -14.05
N GLY A 12 -10.07 2.97 -13.41
CA GLY A 12 -9.16 2.08 -12.68
C GLY A 12 -9.84 1.28 -11.58
N ARG A 13 -10.91 1.83 -10.97
CA ARG A 13 -11.63 1.18 -9.88
C ARG A 13 -13.11 1.57 -9.83
N VAL A 14 -13.96 0.58 -9.56
CA VAL A 14 -15.38 0.76 -9.25
C VAL A 14 -15.60 0.27 -7.82
N ILE A 15 -16.12 1.13 -6.95
CA ILE A 15 -16.27 0.83 -5.53
C ILE A 15 -17.73 0.59 -5.21
N ALA A 16 -18.06 -0.60 -4.69
CA ALA A 16 -19.35 -0.88 -4.07
C ALA A 16 -19.27 -0.55 -2.57
N ARG A 17 -20.21 0.26 -2.09
CA ARG A 17 -20.34 0.63 -0.68
C ARG A 17 -21.75 0.31 -0.18
N PRO A 18 -22.06 -0.95 0.11
CA PRO A 18 -23.37 -1.33 0.61
C PRO A 18 -23.70 -0.63 1.93
N PHE A 19 -24.97 -0.30 2.09
CA PHE A 19 -25.51 0.34 3.28
C PHE A 19 -26.81 -0.35 3.71
N ILE A 20 -27.18 -0.15 4.96
CA ILE A 20 -28.46 -0.56 5.57
C ILE A 20 -29.17 0.67 6.13
N GLY A 21 -30.41 0.49 6.57
CA GLY A 21 -31.23 1.57 7.14
C GLY A 21 -32.18 2.19 6.13
N THR A 22 -32.90 3.22 6.57
CA THR A 22 -33.86 3.98 5.79
C THR A 22 -33.60 5.47 5.93
N TRP A 23 -34.05 6.26 4.95
CA TRP A 23 -33.89 7.71 4.99
C TRP A 23 -34.45 8.32 6.29
N PRO A 24 -33.71 9.23 6.97
CA PRO A 24 -32.38 9.75 6.65
C PRO A 24 -31.21 8.96 7.30
N ASN A 25 -31.48 7.84 7.97
CA ASN A 25 -30.54 7.12 8.82
C ASN A 25 -29.93 5.94 8.06
N TYR A 26 -28.97 6.23 7.18
CA TYR A 26 -28.21 5.19 6.48
C TYR A 26 -26.89 4.89 7.21
N GLU A 27 -26.57 3.60 7.29
CA GLU A 27 -25.33 3.11 7.89
C GLU A 27 -24.55 2.26 6.87
N ARG A 28 -23.26 2.56 6.68
CA ARG A 28 -22.39 1.79 5.80
C ARG A 28 -22.06 0.44 6.43
N THR A 29 -22.14 -0.61 5.63
CA THR A 29 -21.74 -1.95 6.07
C THR A 29 -20.24 -2.18 5.84
N ILE A 30 -19.71 -3.23 6.48
CA ILE A 30 -18.32 -3.70 6.25
C ILE A 30 -18.13 -4.37 4.88
N ARG A 31 -19.20 -4.54 4.10
CA ARG A 31 -19.19 -5.23 2.80
C ARG A 31 -18.71 -4.33 1.64
N ARG A 32 -17.84 -3.37 1.93
CA ARG A 32 -17.18 -2.61 0.85
C ARG A 32 -16.41 -3.58 -0.05
N HIS A 33 -16.55 -3.41 -1.35
CA HIS A 33 -15.79 -4.16 -2.33
C HIS A 33 -15.28 -3.24 -3.43
N ASP A 34 -13.99 -3.32 -3.72
CA ASP A 34 -13.32 -2.54 -4.74
C ASP A 34 -13.10 -3.47 -5.94
N PHE A 35 -13.75 -3.18 -7.07
CA PHE A 35 -13.56 -3.87 -8.34
C PHE A 35 -12.52 -3.10 -9.14
N SER A 36 -11.28 -3.49 -9.04
CA SER A 36 -10.17 -2.90 -9.78
C SER A 36 -10.18 -3.34 -11.25
N LEU A 37 -9.48 -2.61 -12.08
CA LEU A 37 -9.11 -3.03 -13.41
C LEU A 37 -7.68 -3.58 -13.34
N ALA A 38 -7.46 -4.77 -13.86
CA ALA A 38 -6.12 -5.31 -13.96
C ALA A 38 -5.21 -4.35 -14.75
N PRO A 39 -3.94 -4.24 -14.43
CA PRO A 39 -3.00 -3.41 -15.18
C PRO A 39 -3.08 -3.70 -16.67
N PRO A 40 -3.18 -2.67 -17.55
CA PRO A 40 -3.38 -2.87 -18.99
C PRO A 40 -2.12 -3.39 -19.71
N ARG A 41 -1.00 -3.46 -19.00
CA ARG A 41 0.30 -3.95 -19.50
C ARG A 41 0.97 -4.76 -18.40
N GLN A 42 1.98 -5.52 -18.81
CA GLN A 42 2.87 -6.17 -17.86
C GLN A 42 3.55 -5.14 -16.95
N THR A 43 3.58 -5.48 -15.68
CA THR A 43 4.21 -4.71 -14.61
C THR A 43 5.52 -5.36 -14.17
N VAL A 44 6.27 -4.71 -13.30
CA VAL A 44 7.46 -5.32 -12.69
C VAL A 44 7.09 -6.59 -11.90
N LEU A 45 5.87 -6.67 -11.35
CA LEU A 45 5.40 -7.86 -10.62
C LEU A 45 5.28 -9.06 -11.55
N ASP A 46 4.76 -8.84 -12.77
CA ASP A 46 4.68 -9.89 -13.80
C ASP A 46 6.05 -10.36 -14.24
N ALA A 47 6.99 -9.43 -14.41
CA ALA A 47 8.35 -9.74 -14.82
C ALA A 47 9.07 -10.59 -13.74
N LEU A 48 8.97 -10.20 -12.48
CA LEU A 48 9.53 -10.97 -11.36
C LEU A 48 8.95 -12.38 -11.29
N LYS A 49 7.62 -12.48 -11.38
CA LYS A 49 6.93 -13.79 -11.38
C LYS A 49 7.34 -14.66 -12.56
N ALA A 50 7.52 -14.08 -13.74
CA ALA A 50 7.96 -14.80 -14.93
C ALA A 50 9.38 -15.38 -14.79
N GLU A 51 10.24 -14.67 -14.05
CA GLU A 51 11.60 -15.12 -13.68
C GLU A 51 11.61 -16.09 -12.48
N GLY A 52 10.43 -16.56 -12.03
CA GLY A 52 10.32 -17.48 -10.91
C GLY A 52 10.60 -16.87 -9.54
N LYS A 53 10.57 -15.54 -9.44
CA LYS A 53 10.77 -14.82 -8.18
C LYS A 53 9.47 -14.73 -7.39
N ASP A 54 9.60 -14.62 -6.07
CA ASP A 54 8.49 -14.35 -5.18
C ASP A 54 8.00 -12.91 -5.32
N VAL A 55 6.70 -12.72 -5.34
CA VAL A 55 6.05 -11.41 -5.28
C VAL A 55 5.00 -11.46 -4.18
N ILE A 56 5.39 -11.00 -3.01
CA ILE A 56 4.58 -11.07 -1.79
C ILE A 56 3.91 -9.71 -1.57
N GLY A 57 2.58 -9.68 -1.62
CA GLY A 57 1.80 -8.46 -1.38
C GLY A 57 1.29 -8.40 0.06
N VAL A 58 1.53 -7.28 0.76
CA VAL A 58 0.97 -7.01 2.08
C VAL A 58 0.09 -5.77 2.01
N GLY A 59 -1.08 -5.81 2.63
CA GLY A 59 -2.04 -4.72 2.57
C GLY A 59 -2.95 -4.81 1.35
N LYS A 60 -3.08 -3.73 0.57
CA LYS A 60 -3.96 -3.68 -0.59
C LYS A 60 -3.29 -4.03 -1.93
N ILE A 61 -2.07 -4.51 -1.93
CA ILE A 61 -1.31 -4.76 -3.18
C ILE A 61 -2.07 -5.71 -4.11
N TYR A 62 -2.60 -6.81 -3.57
CA TYR A 62 -3.40 -7.73 -4.37
C TYR A 62 -4.60 -7.04 -5.04
N ASP A 63 -5.34 -6.22 -4.31
CA ASP A 63 -6.51 -5.51 -4.83
C ASP A 63 -6.13 -4.44 -5.86
N ILE A 64 -5.00 -3.75 -5.65
CA ILE A 64 -4.51 -2.71 -6.57
C ILE A 64 -4.13 -3.31 -7.93
N PHE A 65 -3.46 -4.45 -7.92
CA PHE A 65 -3.01 -5.13 -9.14
C PHE A 65 -3.98 -6.21 -9.64
N GLU A 66 -5.15 -6.37 -9.01
CA GLU A 66 -6.14 -7.43 -9.32
C GLU A 66 -5.49 -8.84 -9.30
N GLY A 67 -4.53 -9.03 -8.40
CA GLY A 67 -3.74 -10.24 -8.27
C GLY A 67 -2.71 -10.48 -9.38
N GLN A 68 -2.64 -9.60 -10.40
CA GLN A 68 -1.72 -9.76 -11.50
C GLN A 68 -0.26 -9.65 -11.02
N GLY A 69 0.54 -10.66 -11.33
CA GLY A 69 1.94 -10.74 -10.95
C GLY A 69 2.21 -11.12 -9.48
N VAL A 70 1.20 -11.18 -8.61
CA VAL A 70 1.36 -11.55 -7.19
C VAL A 70 1.44 -13.06 -7.04
N THR A 71 2.37 -13.56 -6.21
CA THR A 71 2.54 -14.99 -5.90
C THR A 71 1.97 -15.37 -4.54
N GLU A 72 2.05 -14.46 -3.55
CA GLU A 72 1.51 -14.63 -2.20
C GLU A 72 0.91 -13.30 -1.72
N THR A 73 -0.15 -13.34 -0.90
CA THR A 73 -0.81 -12.12 -0.42
C THR A 73 -1.26 -12.22 1.03
N TYR A 74 -1.15 -11.10 1.73
CA TYR A 74 -1.63 -10.88 3.09
C TYR A 74 -2.55 -9.66 3.13
N PRO A 75 -3.85 -9.85 3.37
CA PRO A 75 -4.82 -8.77 3.33
C PRO A 75 -4.53 -7.67 4.36
N ASN A 76 -4.97 -6.45 4.06
CA ASN A 76 -4.80 -5.30 4.93
C ASN A 76 -5.47 -5.48 6.30
N GLN A 77 -4.71 -5.27 7.37
CA GLN A 77 -5.17 -5.28 8.77
C GLN A 77 -4.80 -4.00 9.53
N GLY A 78 -4.43 -2.93 8.82
CA GLY A 78 -3.90 -1.69 9.38
C GLY A 78 -2.37 -1.69 9.43
N ASN A 79 -1.78 -0.49 9.56
CA ASN A 79 -0.33 -0.31 9.42
C ASN A 79 0.48 -1.16 10.40
N GLU A 80 0.08 -1.17 11.67
CA GLU A 80 0.82 -1.91 12.72
C GLU A 80 0.93 -3.40 12.37
N LYS A 81 -0.19 -4.04 12.05
CA LYS A 81 -0.22 -5.46 11.70
C LYS A 81 0.39 -5.79 10.35
N ASN A 82 0.27 -4.88 9.39
CA ASN A 82 0.94 -5.02 8.10
C ASN A 82 2.46 -5.00 8.27
N MET A 83 2.99 -4.13 9.16
CA MET A 83 4.42 -4.12 9.49
C MET A 83 4.87 -5.34 10.29
N GLU A 84 4.08 -5.81 11.27
CA GLU A 84 4.33 -7.07 11.97
C GLU A 84 4.45 -8.23 10.98
N LYS A 85 3.51 -8.31 10.03
CA LYS A 85 3.53 -9.33 8.97
C LYS A 85 4.76 -9.18 8.06
N THR A 86 5.14 -7.97 7.73
CA THR A 86 6.34 -7.69 6.91
C THR A 86 7.62 -8.18 7.60
N ILE A 87 7.75 -7.92 8.90
CA ILE A 87 8.87 -8.40 9.73
C ILE A 87 8.85 -9.94 9.85
N GLU A 88 7.66 -10.55 9.93
CA GLU A 88 7.54 -12.02 9.89
C GLU A 88 7.99 -12.60 8.55
N ILE A 89 7.60 -11.97 7.44
CA ILE A 89 8.01 -12.38 6.08
C ILE A 89 9.52 -12.24 5.93
N GLN A 90 10.12 -11.17 6.42
CA GLN A 90 11.58 -10.93 6.37
C GLN A 90 12.38 -12.07 7.01
N LYS A 91 11.81 -12.77 8.02
CA LYS A 91 12.44 -13.90 8.68
C LYS A 91 12.38 -15.20 7.87
N LYS A 92 11.59 -15.21 6.79
CA LYS A 92 11.53 -16.35 5.86
C LYS A 92 12.60 -16.19 4.78
N GLU A 93 13.03 -17.31 4.21
CA GLU A 93 13.83 -17.26 2.99
C GLU A 93 12.88 -17.09 1.80
N PHE A 94 13.07 -15.99 1.04
CA PHE A 94 12.42 -15.79 -0.26
C PHE A 94 13.37 -14.99 -1.16
N ASP A 95 13.20 -15.13 -2.46
CA ASP A 95 13.98 -14.39 -3.46
C ASP A 95 13.02 -13.64 -4.37
N GLY A 96 12.92 -12.33 -4.18
CA GLY A 96 11.99 -11.50 -4.93
C GLY A 96 11.61 -10.21 -4.24
N LEU A 97 10.34 -9.86 -4.32
CA LEU A 97 9.80 -8.58 -3.83
C LEU A 97 8.74 -8.80 -2.75
N CYS A 98 8.91 -8.22 -1.58
CA CYS A 98 7.83 -7.99 -0.63
C CYS A 98 7.32 -6.55 -0.79
N TYR A 99 6.13 -6.40 -1.36
CA TYR A 99 5.51 -5.10 -1.61
C TYR A 99 4.44 -4.82 -0.55
N VAL A 100 4.67 -3.76 0.23
CA VAL A 100 3.84 -3.44 1.41
C VAL A 100 3.11 -2.13 1.18
N ASN A 101 1.79 -2.13 1.38
CA ASN A 101 0.97 -0.93 1.36
C ASN A 101 0.47 -0.59 2.78
N LEU A 102 0.97 0.50 3.35
CA LEU A 102 0.57 1.02 4.65
C LEU A 102 -0.51 2.09 4.45
N VAL A 103 -1.75 1.77 4.76
CA VAL A 103 -2.92 2.54 4.33
C VAL A 103 -3.46 3.56 5.33
N ASP A 104 -3.07 3.48 6.60
CA ASP A 104 -3.73 4.23 7.67
C ASP A 104 -3.44 5.73 7.58
N GLY A 105 -2.26 6.11 7.09
CA GLY A 105 -1.89 7.51 6.84
C GLY A 105 -2.93 8.21 5.98
N ASP A 106 -3.35 7.59 4.88
CA ASP A 106 -4.39 8.09 4.00
C ASP A 106 -5.81 7.84 4.58
N MET A 107 -6.16 6.58 4.79
CA MET A 107 -7.54 6.15 5.05
C MET A 107 -8.09 6.59 6.39
N ILE A 108 -7.27 6.57 7.44
CA ILE A 108 -7.73 6.84 8.81
C ILE A 108 -7.48 8.29 9.18
N TYR A 109 -6.31 8.83 8.85
CA TYR A 109 -5.86 10.12 9.37
C TYR A 109 -5.88 11.23 8.30
N GLY A 110 -5.38 11.00 7.11
CA GLY A 110 -5.22 12.00 6.06
C GLY A 110 -6.57 12.57 5.61
N HIS A 111 -7.48 11.77 5.12
CA HIS A 111 -8.81 12.20 4.71
C HIS A 111 -9.68 12.76 5.84
N ARG A 112 -9.35 12.47 7.09
CA ARG A 112 -10.08 12.97 8.28
C ARG A 112 -9.42 14.19 8.92
N ARG A 113 -8.30 14.64 8.35
CA ARG A 113 -7.55 15.79 8.86
C ARG A 113 -7.11 15.64 10.33
N ASP A 114 -6.82 14.41 10.71
CA ASP A 114 -6.29 14.08 12.04
C ASP A 114 -4.75 14.14 12.02
N ILE A 115 -4.22 15.34 12.23
CA ILE A 115 -2.78 15.61 12.25
C ILE A 115 -2.08 14.80 13.35
N ALA A 116 -2.69 14.71 14.54
CA ALA A 116 -2.10 14.00 15.67
C ALA A 116 -2.04 12.49 15.41
N GLY A 117 -3.12 11.91 14.89
CA GLY A 117 -3.18 10.51 14.49
C GLY A 117 -2.19 10.18 13.37
N TYR A 118 -2.05 11.08 12.37
CA TYR A 118 -1.09 10.91 11.29
C TYR A 118 0.36 10.88 11.81
N ALA A 119 0.72 11.83 12.67
CA ALA A 119 2.03 11.87 13.32
C ALA A 119 2.27 10.62 14.20
N GLY A 120 1.25 10.19 14.92
CA GLY A 120 1.29 8.95 15.72
C GLY A 120 1.54 7.71 14.87
N ALA A 121 0.88 7.60 13.72
CA ALA A 121 1.08 6.49 12.78
C ALA A 121 2.50 6.46 12.22
N LEU A 122 3.09 7.62 11.88
CA LEU A 122 4.48 7.72 11.45
C LEU A 122 5.46 7.32 12.57
N THR A 123 5.19 7.75 13.81
CA THR A 123 6.02 7.39 14.98
C THR A 123 5.97 5.87 15.25
N GLN A 124 4.81 5.26 15.10
CA GLN A 124 4.67 3.81 15.25
C GLN A 124 5.39 3.06 14.11
N PHE A 125 5.28 3.54 12.89
CA PHE A 125 6.00 3.00 11.74
C PHE A 125 7.52 3.08 11.95
N ASP A 126 8.04 4.23 12.38
CA ASP A 126 9.47 4.45 12.64
C ASP A 126 10.02 3.44 13.68
N LYS A 127 9.25 3.19 14.73
CA LYS A 127 9.60 2.18 15.74
C LYS A 127 9.70 0.78 15.14
N GLN A 128 8.72 0.37 14.34
CA GLN A 128 8.72 -0.95 13.68
C GLN A 128 9.78 -1.03 12.57
N LEU A 129 10.06 0.09 11.90
CA LEU A 129 11.15 0.18 10.93
C LEU A 129 12.51 -0.08 11.59
N GLY A 130 12.72 0.39 12.81
CA GLY A 130 13.93 0.06 13.58
C GLY A 130 14.15 -1.43 13.77
N GLU A 131 13.06 -2.19 14.08
CA GLU A 131 13.12 -3.66 14.17
C GLU A 131 13.39 -4.29 12.80
N PHE A 132 12.74 -3.79 11.74
CA PHE A 132 12.94 -4.28 10.38
C PHE A 132 14.40 -4.10 9.93
N LEU A 133 14.96 -2.91 10.12
CA LEU A 133 16.35 -2.60 9.75
C LEU A 133 17.37 -3.48 10.50
N ALA A 134 17.11 -3.79 11.77
CA ALA A 134 17.97 -4.66 12.56
C ALA A 134 18.03 -6.11 12.06
N ASN A 135 17.02 -6.54 11.30
CA ASN A 135 16.93 -7.87 10.72
C ASN A 135 17.29 -7.94 9.23
N MET A 136 17.65 -6.81 8.60
CA MET A 136 18.05 -6.78 7.18
C MET A 136 19.31 -7.59 6.94
N ARG A 137 19.30 -8.34 5.85
CA ARG A 137 20.45 -9.08 5.33
C ARG A 137 21.30 -8.19 4.43
N ASP A 138 22.51 -8.61 4.16
CA ASP A 138 23.45 -7.87 3.30
C ASP A 138 22.97 -7.71 1.84
N ASP A 139 22.15 -8.62 1.39
CA ASP A 139 21.56 -8.65 0.04
C ASP A 139 20.13 -8.07 -0.03
N ASP A 140 19.59 -7.63 1.11
CA ASP A 140 18.30 -6.94 1.13
C ASP A 140 18.43 -5.47 0.69
N MET A 141 17.44 -5.00 -0.05
CA MET A 141 17.25 -3.59 -0.36
C MET A 141 15.86 -3.14 0.11
N LEU A 142 15.83 -2.07 0.89
CA LEU A 142 14.60 -1.43 1.32
C LEU A 142 14.34 -0.16 0.49
N MET A 143 13.13 -0.01 0.01
CA MET A 143 12.65 1.24 -0.60
C MET A 143 11.40 1.70 0.12
N ILE A 144 11.39 2.96 0.57
CA ILE A 144 10.22 3.60 1.20
C ILE A 144 9.80 4.77 0.32
N THR A 145 8.56 4.74 -0.11
CA THR A 145 7.96 5.81 -0.92
C THR A 145 6.48 5.96 -0.59
N ALA A 146 5.79 6.85 -1.29
CA ALA A 146 4.34 6.95 -1.26
C ALA A 146 3.80 7.06 -2.70
N ASP A 147 2.54 6.71 -2.89
CA ASP A 147 1.83 6.80 -4.17
C ASP A 147 1.32 8.22 -4.46
N HIS A 148 1.10 9.02 -3.43
CA HIS A 148 0.69 10.44 -3.52
C HIS A 148 0.95 11.18 -2.21
N GLY A 149 0.81 12.51 -2.26
CA GLY A 149 0.79 13.37 -1.08
C GLY A 149 -0.52 13.25 -0.32
N CYS A 150 -0.47 13.40 0.99
CA CYS A 150 -1.65 13.44 1.85
C CYS A 150 -1.36 14.26 3.11
N ASP A 151 -1.38 15.59 2.98
CA ASP A 151 -1.18 16.50 4.12
C ASP A 151 -2.47 16.62 4.95
N PRO A 152 -2.49 16.11 6.18
CA PRO A 152 -3.67 16.23 7.04
C PRO A 152 -3.93 17.65 7.53
N GLY A 153 -2.99 18.57 7.35
CA GLY A 153 -3.13 19.99 7.67
C GLY A 153 -3.74 20.84 6.54
N TYR A 154 -3.85 20.29 5.32
CA TYR A 154 -4.38 21.01 4.19
C TYR A 154 -5.91 21.11 4.22
N THR A 155 -6.48 22.05 3.46
CA THR A 155 -7.93 22.24 3.35
C THR A 155 -8.59 21.19 2.47
N GLY A 156 -9.85 20.87 2.74
CA GLY A 156 -10.59 19.85 1.98
C GLY A 156 -10.32 18.43 2.46
N THR A 157 -10.74 17.42 1.72
CA THR A 157 -10.64 16.00 2.06
C THR A 157 -9.92 15.16 1.01
N ASP A 158 -9.41 15.82 -0.04
CA ASP A 158 -8.71 15.14 -1.13
C ASP A 158 -7.22 14.97 -0.82
N HIS A 159 -6.55 14.16 -1.63
CA HIS A 159 -5.09 14.03 -1.61
C HIS A 159 -4.43 15.37 -1.94
N THR A 160 -3.21 15.53 -1.52
CA THR A 160 -2.42 16.74 -1.73
C THR A 160 -1.25 16.48 -2.69
N ARG A 161 -0.51 17.52 -3.09
CA ARG A 161 0.44 17.46 -4.22
C ARG A 161 1.89 17.68 -3.80
N GLU A 162 2.22 17.32 -2.58
CA GLU A 162 3.59 17.33 -2.10
C GLU A 162 4.43 16.27 -2.82
N TYR A 163 5.73 16.51 -2.91
CA TYR A 163 6.68 15.47 -3.28
C TYR A 163 6.63 14.33 -2.25
N VAL A 164 6.55 13.12 -2.76
CA VAL A 164 6.60 11.92 -1.92
C VAL A 164 8.05 11.59 -1.56
N PRO A 165 8.31 10.95 -0.41
CA PRO A 165 9.64 10.47 -0.09
C PRO A 165 10.09 9.38 -1.09
N CYS A 166 11.40 9.31 -1.31
CA CYS A 166 12.03 8.19 -2.00
C CYS A 166 13.31 7.86 -1.23
N LEU A 167 13.20 6.96 -0.26
CA LEU A 167 14.31 6.54 0.60
C LEU A 167 14.73 5.14 0.18
N ILE A 168 15.99 4.96 -0.16
CA ILE A 168 16.54 3.68 -0.56
C ILE A 168 17.69 3.34 0.39
N TYR A 169 17.64 2.15 0.99
CA TYR A 169 18.62 1.68 1.94
C TYR A 169 19.04 0.24 1.63
N GLY A 170 20.33 -0.04 1.73
CA GLY A 170 20.92 -1.36 1.53
C GLY A 170 22.43 -1.26 1.48
N LYS A 171 23.13 -2.38 1.60
CA LYS A 171 24.59 -2.43 1.66
C LYS A 171 25.26 -1.89 0.38
N GLU A 172 24.67 -2.18 -0.77
CA GLU A 172 25.18 -1.76 -2.08
C GLU A 172 24.71 -0.34 -2.48
N ILE A 173 23.89 0.30 -1.66
CA ILE A 173 23.36 1.63 -1.95
C ILE A 173 24.34 2.71 -1.48
N LYS A 174 24.73 3.59 -2.40
CA LYS A 174 25.61 4.71 -2.10
C LYS A 174 24.87 5.73 -1.22
N ALA A 175 25.39 5.96 -0.02
CA ALA A 175 24.81 6.91 0.92
C ALA A 175 24.93 8.38 0.45
N GLY A 176 23.97 9.21 0.83
CA GLY A 176 23.99 10.66 0.63
C GLY A 176 23.78 11.13 -0.81
N VAL A 177 23.24 10.28 -1.68
CA VAL A 177 22.83 10.68 -3.03
C VAL A 177 21.42 11.27 -2.98
N ASN A 178 21.23 12.44 -3.57
CA ASN A 178 19.94 13.07 -3.79
C ASN A 178 19.56 12.85 -5.26
N LEU A 179 18.35 12.37 -5.51
CA LEU A 179 17.81 12.10 -6.86
C LEU A 179 17.04 13.30 -7.40
#